data_03d5233511b746541206dc9a6b908ab0
#
_entry.id   03d5233511b746541206dc9a6b908ab0
#
_cell.length_a   1.000
_cell.length_b   1.000
_cell.length_c   1.000
_cell.angle_alpha   90.00
_cell.angle_beta   90.00
_cell.angle_gamma   90.00
#
_symmetry.space_group_name_H-M   'P 1'
#
loop_
_entity.id
_entity.type
_entity.pdbx_description
1 polymer ?
#
loop_
_entity_poly.entity_id
_entity_poly.type
_entity_poly.pdbx_seq_one_letter_code
_entity_poly.pdbx_strand_id
1 'polypeptide(L)'
;MAAETPILLRRAVPCSGELLPVIGLGTYLVLDVAADAPEIGELRDVLRGFADGGASVVDSSPMYGMAEARTGDLTAALKLRERLFLATKVWTSGREAGIVQMKNSLRLMRTTKIDLMQVHNLLDTATHMKTMREWQQAGTLRYLGITHYHAGAYAALEKLLKTREYDFVQFNYSLAEREAETRLLEVAAESGTAVIINRPFAQGELFPRVRGKPLPAWAAEFDCESWAQFFLKYILGHPAVTCVIPGTGKLAHLRDNLKAGSGRLPDAIMRRRMASYIDSL
;
A
#
# COMPACT_ATOMS: atom_id res chain seq x y z
N MET A 1 20.40 24.61 7.34
CA MET A 1 19.43 24.64 6.21
C MET A 1 18.53 23.43 6.39
N ALA A 2 17.20 23.61 6.46
CA ALA A 2 16.27 22.48 6.43
C ALA A 2 16.42 21.82 5.05
N ALA A 3 16.71 20.52 5.02
CA ALA A 3 16.74 19.77 3.77
C ALA A 3 15.33 19.88 3.16
N GLU A 4 15.23 20.34 1.91
CA GLU A 4 13.95 20.33 1.19
C GLU A 4 13.40 18.91 1.18
N THR A 5 12.15 18.77 1.60
CA THR A 5 11.47 17.47 1.55
C THR A 5 11.32 17.10 0.07
N PRO A 6 11.88 15.98 -0.38
CA PRO A 6 11.81 15.61 -1.80
C PRO A 6 10.35 15.43 -2.22
N ILE A 7 9.98 15.99 -3.37
CA ILE A 7 8.64 15.87 -3.92
C ILE A 7 8.40 14.41 -4.32
N LEU A 8 7.37 13.79 -3.72
CA LEU A 8 6.97 12.44 -4.04
C LEU A 8 6.41 12.35 -5.47
N LEU A 9 6.86 11.36 -6.21
CA LEU A 9 6.25 10.96 -7.46
C LEU A 9 4.79 10.58 -7.22
N ARG A 10 3.95 10.84 -8.22
CA ARG A 10 2.53 10.51 -8.20
C ARG A 10 2.16 9.73 -9.45
N ARG A 11 1.20 8.82 -9.32
CA ARG A 11 0.67 8.04 -10.43
C ARG A 11 -0.85 8.12 -10.45
N ALA A 12 -1.40 8.19 -11.65
CA ALA A 12 -2.85 8.30 -11.83
C ALA A 12 -3.55 6.97 -11.48
N VAL A 13 -4.70 7.08 -10.82
CA VAL A 13 -5.70 6.01 -10.77
C VAL A 13 -6.35 5.94 -12.15
N PRO A 14 -6.25 4.82 -12.89
CA PRO A 14 -6.64 4.80 -14.30
C PRO A 14 -8.10 5.22 -14.57
N CYS A 15 -9.03 4.80 -13.71
CA CYS A 15 -10.46 5.07 -13.90
C CYS A 15 -10.88 6.53 -13.64
N SER A 16 -10.08 7.32 -12.88
CA SER A 16 -10.45 8.68 -12.48
C SER A 16 -9.43 9.75 -12.85
N GLY A 17 -8.19 9.37 -13.12
CA GLY A 17 -7.07 10.31 -13.29
C GLY A 17 -6.56 10.94 -11.99
N GLU A 18 -7.11 10.60 -10.82
CA GLU A 18 -6.64 11.10 -9.53
C GLU A 18 -5.18 10.69 -9.30
N LEU A 19 -4.34 11.64 -8.93
CA LEU A 19 -2.92 11.42 -8.71
C LEU A 19 -2.64 10.99 -7.27
N LEU A 20 -2.26 9.74 -7.06
CA LEU A 20 -1.83 9.23 -5.75
C LEU A 20 -0.31 9.23 -5.61
N PRO A 21 0.24 9.56 -4.42
CA PRO A 21 1.65 9.40 -4.13
C PRO A 21 2.05 7.92 -4.21
N VAL A 22 3.23 7.66 -4.76
CA VAL A 22 3.71 6.28 -5.00
C VAL A 22 4.10 5.53 -3.73
N ILE A 23 4.26 6.22 -2.59
CA ILE A 23 4.51 5.63 -1.27
C ILE A 23 3.29 5.85 -0.38
N GLY A 24 2.75 4.77 0.15
CA GLY A 24 1.72 4.74 1.18
C GLY A 24 2.23 4.15 2.49
N LEU A 25 1.33 3.89 3.43
CA LEU A 25 1.61 3.29 4.74
C LEU A 25 0.68 2.10 4.99
N GLY A 26 1.25 0.90 5.14
CA GLY A 26 0.54 -0.27 5.63
C GLY A 26 0.49 -0.29 7.16
N THR A 27 -0.66 -0.61 7.73
CA THR A 27 -0.88 -0.56 9.19
C THR A 27 -0.75 -1.92 9.90
N TYR A 28 -0.67 -3.02 9.15
CA TYR A 28 -0.54 -4.38 9.70
C TYR A 28 0.66 -4.50 10.64
N LEU A 29 0.44 -4.99 11.86
CA LEU A 29 1.42 -5.11 12.95
C LEU A 29 2.06 -3.78 13.42
N VAL A 30 1.79 -2.68 12.73
CA VAL A 30 2.37 -1.36 13.05
C VAL A 30 1.43 -0.57 13.96
N LEU A 31 0.14 -0.52 13.63
CA LEU A 31 -0.87 0.21 14.41
C LEU A 31 -1.74 -0.73 15.27
N ASP A 32 -1.37 -1.99 15.40
CA ASP A 32 -2.05 -2.94 16.30
C ASP A 32 -1.50 -2.80 17.72
N VAL A 33 -1.79 -1.66 18.35
CA VAL A 33 -1.33 -1.32 19.70
C VAL A 33 -2.47 -0.77 20.55
N ALA A 34 -2.36 -0.91 21.87
CA ALA A 34 -3.31 -0.32 22.81
C ALA A 34 -3.31 1.22 22.74
N ALA A 35 -4.39 1.87 23.22
CA ALA A 35 -4.52 3.32 23.14
C ALA A 35 -3.50 4.08 23.99
N ASP A 36 -3.03 3.46 25.04
CA ASP A 36 -2.05 3.94 26.01
C ASP A 36 -0.65 3.35 25.83
N ALA A 37 -0.44 2.63 24.73
CA ALA A 37 0.86 2.02 24.43
C ALA A 37 1.97 3.07 24.33
N PRO A 38 3.18 2.77 24.84
CA PRO A 38 4.30 3.72 24.82
C PRO A 38 4.70 4.16 23.40
N GLU A 39 4.41 3.35 22.39
CA GLU A 39 4.68 3.62 20.97
C GLU A 39 3.78 4.71 20.36
N ILE A 40 2.67 5.06 20.99
CA ILE A 40 1.67 6.02 20.43
C ILE A 40 2.30 7.37 20.08
N GLY A 41 3.26 7.83 20.87
CA GLY A 41 3.99 9.07 20.60
C GLY A 41 4.75 9.01 19.27
N GLU A 42 5.50 7.94 19.05
CA GLU A 42 6.26 7.74 17.81
C GLU A 42 5.34 7.49 16.61
N LEU A 43 4.27 6.71 16.78
CA LEU A 43 3.28 6.48 15.73
C LEU A 43 2.57 7.78 15.30
N ARG A 44 2.32 8.69 16.24
CA ARG A 44 1.81 10.04 15.94
C ARG A 44 2.79 10.83 15.08
N ASP A 45 4.08 10.77 15.39
CA ASP A 45 5.12 11.45 14.62
C ASP A 45 5.30 10.81 13.24
N VAL A 46 5.15 9.48 13.14
CA VAL A 46 5.13 8.75 11.85
C VAL A 46 3.98 9.25 10.97
N LEU A 47 2.73 9.30 11.48
CA LEU A 47 1.60 9.76 10.69
C LEU A 47 1.70 11.25 10.31
N ARG A 48 2.19 12.09 11.22
CA ARG A 48 2.46 13.50 10.91
C ARG A 48 3.51 13.63 9.81
N GLY A 49 4.67 12.97 9.99
CA GLY A 49 5.76 12.99 9.00
C GLY A 49 5.35 12.39 7.66
N PHE A 50 4.45 11.39 7.64
CA PHE A 50 3.87 10.81 6.45
C PHE A 50 3.05 11.84 5.65
N ALA A 51 2.12 12.52 6.30
CA ALA A 51 1.30 13.54 5.65
C ALA A 51 2.13 14.78 5.25
N ASP A 52 3.06 15.22 6.10
CA ASP A 52 3.94 16.38 5.82
C ASP A 52 4.95 16.08 4.71
N GLY A 53 5.33 14.81 4.53
CA GLY A 53 6.13 14.32 3.41
C GLY A 53 5.37 14.19 2.07
N GLY A 54 4.08 14.58 2.03
CA GLY A 54 3.24 14.57 0.82
C GLY A 54 2.63 13.21 0.47
N ALA A 55 2.76 12.20 1.34
CA ALA A 55 2.10 10.91 1.21
C ALA A 55 0.66 10.97 1.75
N SER A 56 -0.21 10.07 1.26
CA SER A 56 -1.63 10.10 1.65
C SER A 56 -2.27 8.72 1.84
N VAL A 57 -1.85 7.68 1.14
CA VAL A 57 -2.50 6.36 1.16
C VAL A 57 -2.18 5.62 2.46
N VAL A 58 -3.18 5.41 3.31
CA VAL A 58 -3.08 4.59 4.54
C VAL A 58 -3.96 3.37 4.36
N ASP A 59 -3.37 2.17 4.38
CA ASP A 59 -4.06 0.90 4.18
C ASP A 59 -4.19 0.12 5.49
N SER A 60 -5.43 -0.20 5.87
CA SER A 60 -5.78 -0.97 7.06
C SER A 60 -6.70 -2.15 6.73
N SER A 61 -7.16 -2.85 7.76
CA SER A 61 -8.13 -3.95 7.65
C SER A 61 -8.77 -4.25 9.00
N PRO A 62 -10.03 -4.70 9.03
CA PRO A 62 -10.68 -5.17 10.26
C PRO A 62 -9.98 -6.37 10.91
N MET A 63 -9.16 -7.13 10.15
CA MET A 63 -8.37 -8.24 10.71
C MET A 63 -7.02 -7.81 11.30
N TYR A 64 -6.68 -6.53 11.29
CA TYR A 64 -5.39 -6.02 11.79
C TYR A 64 -5.50 -5.54 13.25
N GLY A 65 -6.24 -6.26 14.10
CA GLY A 65 -6.42 -5.95 15.51
C GLY A 65 -6.93 -4.53 15.73
N MET A 66 -6.17 -3.71 16.41
CA MET A 66 -6.53 -2.32 16.76
C MET A 66 -6.19 -1.30 15.66
N ALA A 67 -5.63 -1.73 14.52
CA ALA A 67 -5.08 -0.81 13.53
C ALA A 67 -6.08 0.21 12.97
N GLU A 68 -7.33 -0.19 12.68
CA GLU A 68 -8.37 0.76 12.25
C GLU A 68 -8.68 1.81 13.33
N ALA A 69 -8.81 1.38 14.58
CA ALA A 69 -9.07 2.29 15.71
C ALA A 69 -7.90 3.26 15.92
N ARG A 70 -6.67 2.75 15.88
CA ARG A 70 -5.46 3.59 16.00
C ARG A 70 -5.33 4.57 14.84
N THR A 71 -5.61 4.12 13.61
CA THR A 71 -5.67 5.02 12.44
C THR A 71 -6.67 6.14 12.69
N GLY A 72 -7.90 5.81 13.10
CA GLY A 72 -8.94 6.80 13.38
C GLY A 72 -8.57 7.78 14.51
N ASP A 73 -8.05 7.27 15.63
CA ASP A 73 -7.67 8.08 16.78
C ASP A 73 -6.55 9.07 16.43
N LEU A 74 -5.48 8.58 15.80
CA LEU A 74 -4.31 9.39 15.47
C LEU A 74 -4.61 10.41 14.36
N THR A 75 -5.35 10.02 13.32
CA THR A 75 -5.70 10.93 12.23
C THR A 75 -6.66 12.02 12.70
N ALA A 76 -7.59 11.72 13.60
CA ALA A 76 -8.47 12.71 14.21
C ALA A 76 -7.71 13.69 15.13
N ALA A 77 -6.84 13.16 16.00
CA ALA A 77 -6.02 13.99 16.90
C ALA A 77 -5.09 14.95 16.14
N LEU A 78 -4.59 14.52 14.98
CA LEU A 78 -3.72 15.31 14.12
C LEU A 78 -4.46 16.15 13.08
N LYS A 79 -5.78 16.02 12.98
CA LYS A 79 -6.63 16.68 11.96
C LYS A 79 -6.17 16.39 10.52
N LEU A 80 -5.83 15.13 10.26
CA LEU A 80 -5.26 14.71 8.97
C LEU A 80 -6.28 14.12 7.99
N ARG A 81 -7.56 13.92 8.38
CA ARG A 81 -8.54 13.18 7.56
C ARG A 81 -8.59 13.67 6.11
N GLU A 82 -8.65 14.96 5.89
CA GLU A 82 -8.77 15.56 4.55
C GLU A 82 -7.49 15.48 3.70
N ARG A 83 -6.38 15.15 4.35
CA ARG A 83 -5.07 14.97 3.68
C ARG A 83 -4.79 13.52 3.33
N LEU A 84 -5.62 12.57 3.82
CA LEU A 84 -5.36 11.14 3.70
C LEU A 84 -6.37 10.46 2.77
N PHE A 85 -5.87 9.50 2.01
CA PHE A 85 -6.62 8.51 1.26
C PHE A 85 -6.71 7.24 2.13
N LEU A 86 -7.87 7.01 2.75
CA LEU A 86 -8.07 5.89 3.67
C LEU A 86 -8.55 4.65 2.91
N ALA A 87 -7.76 3.59 2.98
CA ALA A 87 -8.08 2.28 2.43
C ALA A 87 -8.31 1.28 3.57
N THR A 88 -9.37 0.47 3.46
CA THR A 88 -9.61 -0.68 4.32
C THR A 88 -10.29 -1.81 3.56
N LYS A 89 -10.75 -2.84 4.28
CA LYS A 89 -11.18 -4.08 3.66
C LYS A 89 -12.47 -4.60 4.29
N VAL A 90 -13.17 -5.49 3.58
CA VAL A 90 -14.20 -6.35 4.16
C VAL A 90 -13.69 -7.80 4.18
N TRP A 91 -13.78 -8.46 5.34
CA TRP A 91 -13.28 -9.81 5.55
C TRP A 91 -14.25 -10.63 6.42
N THR A 92 -15.33 -11.06 5.83
CA THR A 92 -16.36 -11.91 6.40
C THR A 92 -17.18 -12.50 5.28
N SER A 93 -18.10 -13.41 5.56
CA SER A 93 -19.04 -13.95 4.57
C SER A 93 -20.45 -13.48 4.84
N GLY A 94 -21.23 -13.29 3.78
CA GLY A 94 -22.61 -12.86 3.83
C GLY A 94 -22.81 -11.34 3.86
N ARG A 95 -23.90 -10.89 3.25
CA ARG A 95 -24.22 -9.47 3.05
C ARG A 95 -24.33 -8.71 4.37
N GLU A 96 -25.12 -9.22 5.31
CA GLU A 96 -25.40 -8.51 6.56
C GLU A 96 -24.14 -8.39 7.44
N ALA A 97 -23.35 -9.48 7.56
CA ALA A 97 -22.09 -9.45 8.28
C ALA A 97 -21.10 -8.46 7.64
N GLY A 98 -21.04 -8.42 6.30
CA GLY A 98 -20.22 -7.45 5.56
C GLY A 98 -20.64 -6.01 5.85
N ILE A 99 -21.93 -5.71 5.84
CA ILE A 99 -22.46 -4.38 6.18
C ILE A 99 -22.07 -3.98 7.61
N VAL A 100 -22.25 -4.88 8.57
CA VAL A 100 -21.87 -4.63 9.98
C VAL A 100 -20.38 -4.35 10.09
N GLN A 101 -19.52 -5.14 9.44
CA GLN A 101 -18.08 -4.97 9.50
C GLN A 101 -17.64 -3.64 8.85
N MET A 102 -18.14 -3.29 7.66
CA MET A 102 -17.82 -2.04 6.97
C MET A 102 -18.30 -0.80 7.76
N LYS A 103 -19.51 -0.86 8.39
CA LYS A 103 -19.97 0.19 9.30
C LYS A 103 -19.05 0.35 10.51
N ASN A 104 -18.57 -0.77 11.05
CA ASN A 104 -17.61 -0.73 12.16
C ASN A 104 -16.27 -0.12 11.74
N SER A 105 -15.77 -0.41 10.54
CA SER A 105 -14.57 0.22 10.00
C SER A 105 -14.73 1.74 9.90
N LEU A 106 -15.85 2.25 9.37
CA LEU A 106 -16.15 3.68 9.36
C LEU A 106 -16.09 4.31 10.77
N ARG A 107 -16.71 3.64 11.74
CA ARG A 107 -16.72 4.08 13.15
C ARG A 107 -15.32 4.10 13.76
N LEU A 108 -14.55 3.01 13.59
CA LEU A 108 -13.20 2.89 14.13
C LEU A 108 -12.24 3.88 13.50
N MET A 109 -12.30 4.07 12.19
CA MET A 109 -11.48 5.03 11.47
C MET A 109 -11.99 6.48 11.61
N ARG A 110 -13.05 6.72 12.42
CA ARG A 110 -13.63 8.03 12.69
C ARG A 110 -13.93 8.85 11.45
N THR A 111 -14.56 8.23 10.46
CA THR A 111 -14.90 8.86 9.19
C THR A 111 -16.28 8.42 8.70
N THR A 112 -16.89 9.24 7.88
CA THR A 112 -18.16 8.92 7.19
C THR A 112 -17.92 8.41 5.77
N LYS A 113 -16.66 8.43 5.29
CA LYS A 113 -16.28 8.06 3.92
C LYS A 113 -14.95 7.32 3.90
N ILE A 114 -14.91 6.20 3.20
CA ILE A 114 -13.70 5.44 2.89
C ILE A 114 -13.32 5.69 1.43
N ASP A 115 -12.04 5.97 1.19
CA ASP A 115 -11.57 6.24 -0.16
C ASP A 115 -11.44 4.94 -0.97
N LEU A 116 -10.96 3.84 -0.38
CA LEU A 116 -10.89 2.54 -1.03
C LEU A 116 -11.38 1.43 -0.08
N MET A 117 -12.45 0.74 -0.48
CA MET A 117 -12.89 -0.49 0.17
C MET A 117 -12.50 -1.70 -0.69
N GLN A 118 -11.86 -2.70 -0.08
CA GLN A 118 -11.35 -3.88 -0.78
C GLN A 118 -11.97 -5.17 -0.22
N VAL A 119 -12.29 -6.14 -1.09
CA VAL A 119 -12.61 -7.50 -0.61
C VAL A 119 -11.31 -8.21 -0.25
N HIS A 120 -11.16 -8.55 1.03
CA HIS A 120 -9.95 -9.14 1.58
C HIS A 120 -9.87 -10.64 1.25
N ASN A 121 -8.74 -11.04 0.68
CA ASN A 121 -8.45 -12.44 0.32
C ASN A 121 -9.53 -13.07 -0.57
N LEU A 122 -10.21 -12.25 -1.38
CA LEU A 122 -11.29 -12.66 -2.28
C LEU A 122 -12.46 -13.36 -1.57
N LEU A 123 -12.61 -13.19 -0.25
CA LEU A 123 -13.66 -13.85 0.54
C LEU A 123 -15.04 -13.28 0.18
N ASP A 124 -15.90 -14.13 -0.36
CA ASP A 124 -17.28 -13.79 -0.74
C ASP A 124 -17.40 -12.54 -1.66
N THR A 125 -16.47 -12.45 -2.62
CA THR A 125 -16.31 -11.28 -3.50
C THR A 125 -17.62 -10.86 -4.17
N ALA A 126 -18.39 -11.79 -4.71
CA ALA A 126 -19.61 -11.48 -5.44
C ALA A 126 -20.69 -10.82 -4.55
N THR A 127 -20.82 -11.26 -3.31
CA THR A 127 -21.76 -10.69 -2.34
C THR A 127 -21.33 -9.28 -1.92
N HIS A 128 -20.06 -9.14 -1.55
CA HIS A 128 -19.56 -7.85 -1.05
C HIS A 128 -19.53 -6.79 -2.14
N MET A 129 -19.15 -7.12 -3.37
CA MET A 129 -19.11 -6.16 -4.47
C MET A 129 -20.47 -5.54 -4.76
N LYS A 130 -21.59 -6.28 -4.61
CA LYS A 130 -22.95 -5.72 -4.75
C LYS A 130 -23.18 -4.60 -3.73
N THR A 131 -22.94 -4.88 -2.46
CA THR A 131 -23.10 -3.92 -1.36
C THR A 131 -22.16 -2.75 -1.50
N MET A 132 -20.89 -2.99 -1.86
CA MET A 132 -19.90 -1.95 -2.03
C MET A 132 -20.26 -0.99 -3.19
N ARG A 133 -20.85 -1.48 -4.28
CA ARG A 133 -21.37 -0.64 -5.36
C ARG A 133 -22.54 0.23 -4.91
N GLU A 134 -23.48 -0.31 -4.12
CA GLU A 134 -24.55 0.46 -3.50
C GLU A 134 -23.97 1.63 -2.66
N TRP A 135 -22.94 1.36 -1.88
CA TRP A 135 -22.28 2.35 -1.03
C TRP A 135 -21.43 3.36 -1.83
N GLN A 136 -20.86 2.93 -2.96
CA GLN A 136 -20.16 3.83 -3.87
C GLN A 136 -21.15 4.81 -4.51
N GLN A 137 -22.31 4.34 -4.97
CA GLN A 137 -23.39 5.19 -5.51
C GLN A 137 -23.92 6.17 -4.45
N ALA A 138 -23.97 5.75 -3.19
CA ALA A 138 -24.37 6.60 -2.07
C ALA A 138 -23.26 7.58 -1.61
N GLY A 139 -22.05 7.50 -2.18
CA GLY A 139 -20.93 8.38 -1.86
C GLY A 139 -20.18 8.03 -0.55
N THR A 140 -20.52 6.90 0.08
CA THR A 140 -19.83 6.40 1.29
C THR A 140 -18.47 5.79 0.95
N LEU A 141 -18.35 5.15 -0.22
CA LEU A 141 -17.09 4.65 -0.76
C LEU A 141 -16.74 5.40 -2.04
N ARG A 142 -15.45 5.63 -2.29
CA ARG A 142 -15.00 6.28 -3.54
C ARG A 142 -14.55 5.25 -4.57
N TYR A 143 -13.70 4.32 -4.17
CA TYR A 143 -13.13 3.28 -5.02
C TYR A 143 -13.37 1.89 -4.44
N LEU A 144 -13.48 0.90 -5.33
CA LEU A 144 -13.68 -0.50 -5.00
C LEU A 144 -12.51 -1.33 -5.47
N GLY A 145 -12.09 -2.30 -4.62
CA GLY A 145 -10.95 -3.13 -4.95
C GLY A 145 -11.05 -4.55 -4.43
N ILE A 146 -10.05 -5.34 -4.82
CA ILE A 146 -9.82 -6.69 -4.34
C ILE A 146 -8.38 -6.83 -3.89
N THR A 147 -8.12 -7.72 -2.93
CA THR A 147 -6.76 -7.91 -2.44
C THR A 147 -6.46 -9.36 -2.09
N HIS A 148 -5.20 -9.73 -2.26
CA HIS A 148 -4.60 -10.93 -1.72
C HIS A 148 -3.14 -10.69 -1.32
N TYR A 149 -2.49 -11.65 -0.64
CA TYR A 149 -1.16 -11.46 -0.08
C TYR A 149 -0.14 -12.55 -0.46
N HIS A 150 -0.49 -13.48 -1.37
CA HIS A 150 0.43 -14.52 -1.85
C HIS A 150 0.16 -14.91 -3.31
N ALA A 151 1.21 -15.41 -3.99
CA ALA A 151 1.21 -15.73 -5.42
C ALA A 151 0.18 -16.81 -5.81
N GLY A 152 -0.18 -17.73 -4.92
CA GLY A 152 -1.20 -18.76 -5.18
C GLY A 152 -2.58 -18.21 -5.54
N ALA A 153 -2.86 -16.93 -5.25
CA ALA A 153 -4.11 -16.28 -5.60
C ALA A 153 -4.07 -15.54 -6.95
N TYR A 154 -2.93 -15.45 -7.63
CA TYR A 154 -2.78 -14.61 -8.82
C TYR A 154 -3.72 -15.03 -9.95
N ALA A 155 -3.90 -16.33 -10.21
CA ALA A 155 -4.84 -16.79 -11.23
C ALA A 155 -6.29 -16.35 -10.95
N ALA A 156 -6.71 -16.32 -9.68
CA ALA A 156 -8.03 -15.85 -9.27
C ALA A 156 -8.13 -14.32 -9.43
N LEU A 157 -7.09 -13.56 -9.05
CA LEU A 157 -7.03 -12.12 -9.26
C LEU A 157 -7.10 -11.77 -10.75
N GLU A 158 -6.31 -12.43 -11.60
CA GLU A 158 -6.35 -12.23 -13.05
C GLU A 158 -7.73 -12.47 -13.66
N LYS A 159 -8.41 -13.54 -13.23
CA LYS A 159 -9.77 -13.84 -13.70
C LYS A 159 -10.74 -12.70 -13.35
N LEU A 160 -10.64 -12.15 -12.15
CA LEU A 160 -11.48 -11.05 -11.69
C LEU A 160 -11.11 -9.73 -12.41
N LEU A 161 -9.84 -9.40 -12.55
CA LEU A 161 -9.38 -8.19 -13.24
C LEU A 161 -9.88 -8.10 -14.69
N LYS A 162 -9.94 -9.23 -15.40
CA LYS A 162 -10.48 -9.30 -16.78
C LYS A 162 -11.94 -8.87 -16.91
N THR A 163 -12.69 -8.85 -15.81
CA THR A 163 -14.07 -8.32 -15.82
C THR A 163 -14.12 -6.80 -15.87
N ARG A 164 -13.00 -6.11 -15.57
CA ARG A 164 -12.86 -4.65 -15.51
C ARG A 164 -13.84 -3.97 -14.54
N GLU A 165 -14.16 -4.65 -13.45
CA GLU A 165 -15.13 -4.19 -12.45
C GLU A 165 -14.48 -3.61 -11.19
N TYR A 166 -13.15 -3.50 -11.16
CA TYR A 166 -12.38 -3.09 -10.00
C TYR A 166 -11.52 -1.87 -10.30
N ASP A 167 -11.61 -0.86 -9.44
CA ASP A 167 -10.79 0.34 -9.53
C ASP A 167 -9.36 0.07 -9.06
N PHE A 168 -9.20 -0.82 -8.06
CA PHE A 168 -7.93 -1.19 -7.44
C PHE A 168 -7.76 -2.70 -7.28
N VAL A 169 -6.52 -3.13 -7.38
CA VAL A 169 -6.08 -4.45 -6.94
C VAL A 169 -4.86 -4.31 -6.03
N GLN A 170 -4.83 -5.09 -4.94
CA GLN A 170 -3.68 -5.11 -4.03
C GLN A 170 -3.13 -6.53 -3.92
N PHE A 171 -1.81 -6.70 -4.11
CA PHE A 171 -1.14 -7.99 -3.99
C PHE A 171 0.32 -7.83 -3.57
N ASN A 172 0.94 -8.96 -3.16
CA ASN A 172 2.36 -9.01 -2.82
C ASN A 172 3.23 -8.92 -4.07
N TYR A 173 4.29 -8.14 -3.95
CA TYR A 173 5.33 -8.06 -4.97
C TYR A 173 6.59 -7.44 -4.36
N SER A 174 7.72 -8.09 -4.55
CA SER A 174 9.01 -7.65 -4.00
C SER A 174 10.17 -8.23 -4.81
N LEU A 175 11.41 -7.87 -4.47
CA LEU A 175 12.60 -8.51 -5.03
C LEU A 175 12.73 -10.01 -4.68
N ALA A 176 12.08 -10.48 -3.60
CA ALA A 176 12.05 -11.89 -3.24
C ALA A 176 10.84 -12.64 -3.83
N GLU A 177 9.75 -11.93 -4.14
CA GLU A 177 8.49 -12.49 -4.66
C GLU A 177 8.16 -11.77 -5.96
N ARG A 178 8.62 -12.30 -7.11
CA ARG A 178 8.55 -11.63 -8.43
C ARG A 178 7.53 -12.23 -9.39
N GLU A 179 6.77 -13.22 -8.96
CA GLU A 179 5.82 -13.94 -9.80
C GLU A 179 4.76 -13.05 -10.45
N ALA A 180 4.44 -11.91 -9.82
CA ALA A 180 3.50 -10.93 -10.38
C ALA A 180 3.97 -10.33 -11.73
N GLU A 181 5.29 -10.31 -11.99
CA GLU A 181 5.86 -9.84 -13.25
C GLU A 181 5.54 -10.77 -14.43
N THR A 182 5.27 -12.06 -14.16
CA THR A 182 4.98 -13.02 -15.22
C THR A 182 3.72 -12.63 -16.00
N ARG A 183 2.67 -12.17 -15.29
CA ARG A 183 1.41 -11.84 -15.93
C ARG A 183 0.52 -10.85 -15.16
N LEU A 184 0.42 -10.94 -13.82
CA LEU A 184 -0.60 -10.22 -13.05
C LEU A 184 -0.50 -8.70 -13.19
N LEU A 185 0.72 -8.15 -13.21
CA LEU A 185 0.97 -6.72 -13.40
C LEU A 185 0.53 -6.24 -14.79
N GLU A 186 0.76 -7.04 -15.83
CA GLU A 186 0.30 -6.75 -17.18
C GLU A 186 -1.23 -6.75 -17.25
N VAL A 187 -1.88 -7.80 -16.73
CA VAL A 187 -3.35 -7.91 -16.71
C VAL A 187 -3.99 -6.74 -15.93
N ALA A 188 -3.40 -6.30 -14.83
CA ALA A 188 -3.88 -5.15 -14.09
C ALA A 188 -3.81 -3.85 -14.93
N ALA A 189 -2.70 -3.65 -15.63
CA ALA A 189 -2.55 -2.51 -16.54
C ALA A 189 -3.54 -2.54 -17.71
N GLU A 190 -3.71 -3.69 -18.37
CA GLU A 190 -4.66 -3.89 -19.46
C GLU A 190 -6.12 -3.72 -19.03
N SER A 191 -6.42 -4.03 -17.77
CA SER A 191 -7.75 -3.86 -17.19
C SER A 191 -8.04 -2.44 -16.77
N GLY A 192 -7.05 -1.54 -16.80
CA GLY A 192 -7.19 -0.18 -16.31
C GLY A 192 -7.38 -0.11 -14.79
N THR A 193 -6.78 -1.04 -14.04
CA THR A 193 -6.91 -1.16 -12.59
C THR A 193 -5.65 -0.63 -11.89
N ALA A 194 -5.81 0.23 -10.90
CA ALA A 194 -4.70 0.75 -10.09
C ALA A 194 -4.12 -0.36 -9.20
N VAL A 195 -2.79 -0.42 -9.11
CA VAL A 195 -2.08 -1.48 -8.37
C VAL A 195 -1.47 -0.94 -7.08
N ILE A 196 -1.87 -1.51 -5.95
CA ILE A 196 -1.23 -1.31 -4.65
C ILE A 196 -0.39 -2.55 -4.32
N ILE A 197 0.87 -2.34 -3.94
CA ILE A 197 1.76 -3.43 -3.55
C ILE A 197 1.88 -3.51 -2.05
N ASN A 198 1.46 -4.65 -1.49
CA ASN A 198 1.70 -5.03 -0.10
C ASN A 198 2.97 -5.89 0.02
N ARG A 199 3.45 -6.10 1.26
CA ARG A 199 4.64 -6.91 1.59
C ARG A 199 5.90 -6.57 0.78
N PRO A 200 6.23 -5.28 0.55
CA PRO A 200 7.32 -4.88 -0.36
C PRO A 200 8.70 -5.36 0.08
N PHE A 201 8.86 -5.73 1.36
CA PHE A 201 10.07 -6.27 1.95
C PHE A 201 10.00 -7.78 2.22
N ALA A 202 9.02 -8.51 1.64
CA ALA A 202 8.77 -9.92 1.92
C ALA A 202 8.74 -10.20 3.45
N GLN A 203 7.94 -9.42 4.19
CA GLN A 203 7.86 -9.46 5.67
C GLN A 203 9.21 -9.26 6.39
N GLY A 204 10.14 -8.58 5.75
CA GLY A 204 11.48 -8.30 6.30
C GLY A 204 12.56 -9.30 5.89
N GLU A 205 12.23 -10.36 5.15
CA GLU A 205 13.17 -11.41 4.72
C GLU A 205 14.29 -10.91 3.80
N LEU A 206 14.10 -9.76 3.14
CA LEU A 206 15.13 -9.16 2.29
C LEU A 206 16.29 -8.55 3.10
N PHE A 207 16.04 -8.02 4.29
CA PHE A 207 17.07 -7.32 5.08
C PHE A 207 18.20 -8.23 5.60
N PRO A 208 17.93 -9.44 6.09
CA PRO A 208 19.00 -10.40 6.45
C PRO A 208 19.97 -10.69 5.31
N ARG A 209 19.49 -10.77 4.06
CA ARG A 209 20.33 -11.07 2.88
C ARG A 209 21.38 -10.00 2.60
N VAL A 210 21.11 -8.75 2.98
CA VAL A 210 21.96 -7.58 2.72
C VAL A 210 22.65 -7.04 3.96
N ARG A 211 22.50 -7.72 5.11
CA ARG A 211 23.09 -7.28 6.37
C ARG A 211 24.61 -7.19 6.27
N GLY A 212 25.17 -6.03 6.61
CA GLY A 212 26.61 -5.77 6.55
C GLY A 212 27.16 -5.58 5.12
N LYS A 213 26.33 -5.63 4.10
CA LYS A 213 26.75 -5.40 2.71
C LYS A 213 26.50 -3.94 2.32
N PRO A 214 27.47 -3.26 1.68
CA PRO A 214 27.24 -1.94 1.12
C PRO A 214 26.30 -2.01 -0.08
N LEU A 215 25.61 -0.92 -0.36
CA LEU A 215 24.91 -0.76 -1.64
C LEU A 215 25.92 -0.87 -2.80
N PRO A 216 25.54 -1.49 -3.92
CA PRO A 216 26.36 -1.45 -5.12
C PRO A 216 26.51 0.00 -5.61
N ALA A 217 27.70 0.40 -6.08
CA ALA A 217 27.97 1.78 -6.50
C ALA A 217 26.99 2.32 -7.55
N TRP A 218 26.49 1.43 -8.42
CA TRP A 218 25.51 1.79 -9.45
C TRP A 218 24.09 2.10 -8.90
N ALA A 219 23.82 1.86 -7.60
CA ALA A 219 22.57 2.30 -6.99
C ALA A 219 22.38 3.83 -7.04
N ALA A 220 23.48 4.57 -7.11
CA ALA A 220 23.46 6.02 -7.30
C ALA A 220 22.86 6.44 -8.66
N GLU A 221 22.84 5.57 -9.67
CA GLU A 221 22.27 5.86 -10.99
C GLU A 221 20.77 6.17 -10.95
N PHE A 222 20.08 5.65 -9.90
CA PHE A 222 18.66 5.91 -9.65
C PHE A 222 18.40 6.51 -8.25
N ASP A 223 19.32 7.36 -7.75
CA ASP A 223 19.18 8.12 -6.51
C ASP A 223 18.81 7.24 -5.30
N CYS A 224 19.53 6.14 -5.09
CA CYS A 224 19.27 5.17 -4.04
C CYS A 224 20.37 5.21 -2.98
N GLU A 225 20.00 5.47 -1.71
CA GLU A 225 20.92 5.68 -0.59
C GLU A 225 20.84 4.59 0.49
N SER A 226 19.83 3.71 0.42
CA SER A 226 19.63 2.63 1.41
C SER A 226 19.07 1.35 0.77
N TRP A 227 19.21 0.23 1.47
CA TRP A 227 18.62 -1.03 1.02
C TRP A 227 17.09 -0.98 1.00
N ALA A 228 16.45 -0.27 1.91
CA ALA A 228 14.99 -0.10 1.86
C ALA A 228 14.57 0.66 0.60
N GLN A 229 15.28 1.75 0.26
CA GLN A 229 15.06 2.46 -1.00
C GLN A 229 15.31 1.56 -2.21
N PHE A 230 16.37 0.74 -2.20
CA PHE A 230 16.67 -0.20 -3.28
C PHE A 230 15.49 -1.14 -3.54
N PHE A 231 14.93 -1.75 -2.50
CA PHE A 231 13.80 -2.66 -2.61
C PHE A 231 12.53 -1.95 -3.09
N LEU A 232 12.22 -0.77 -2.55
CA LEU A 232 11.05 0.00 -2.95
C LEU A 232 11.16 0.55 -4.37
N LYS A 233 12.33 1.07 -4.76
CA LYS A 233 12.56 1.58 -6.12
C LYS A 233 12.48 0.49 -7.19
N TYR A 234 12.89 -0.75 -6.87
CA TYR A 234 12.65 -1.90 -7.75
C TYR A 234 11.18 -2.06 -8.10
N ILE A 235 10.31 -2.03 -7.08
CA ILE A 235 8.86 -2.15 -7.23
C ILE A 235 8.31 -0.96 -8.01
N LEU A 236 8.68 0.25 -7.61
CA LEU A 236 8.24 1.49 -8.24
C LEU A 236 8.75 1.67 -9.68
N GLY A 237 9.86 1.05 -10.04
CA GLY A 237 10.36 0.99 -11.41
C GLY A 237 9.44 0.23 -12.37
N HIS A 238 8.46 -0.54 -11.86
CA HIS A 238 7.47 -1.18 -12.72
C HIS A 238 6.32 -0.21 -13.04
N PRO A 239 6.01 0.06 -14.33
CA PRO A 239 5.06 1.10 -14.73
C PRO A 239 3.62 0.82 -14.29
N ALA A 240 3.23 -0.46 -14.15
CA ALA A 240 1.88 -0.84 -13.70
C ALA A 240 1.62 -0.58 -12.20
N VAL A 241 2.65 -0.39 -11.37
CA VAL A 241 2.48 -0.16 -9.92
C VAL A 241 2.04 1.26 -9.67
N THR A 242 0.92 1.47 -8.99
CA THR A 242 0.42 2.80 -8.60
C THR A 242 1.03 3.26 -7.28
N CYS A 243 0.99 2.41 -6.25
CA CYS A 243 1.46 2.74 -4.92
C CYS A 243 2.03 1.50 -4.22
N VAL A 244 3.05 1.69 -3.38
CA VAL A 244 3.58 0.65 -2.49
C VAL A 244 3.34 1.05 -1.05
N ILE A 245 2.94 0.09 -0.18
CA ILE A 245 2.53 0.36 1.20
C ILE A 245 3.45 -0.33 2.23
N PRO A 246 4.72 0.09 2.38
CA PRO A 246 5.56 -0.40 3.45
C PRO A 246 4.99 -0.03 4.82
N GLY A 247 4.96 -0.98 5.76
CA GLY A 247 4.62 -0.72 7.16
C GLY A 247 5.83 -0.28 7.97
N THR A 248 5.70 0.77 8.79
CA THR A 248 6.73 1.15 9.76
C THR A 248 6.16 1.96 10.91
N GLY A 249 6.61 1.65 12.14
CA GLY A 249 6.35 2.44 13.35
C GLY A 249 7.48 3.41 13.70
N LYS A 250 8.52 3.55 12.86
CA LYS A 250 9.70 4.38 13.13
C LYS A 250 9.79 5.55 12.16
N LEU A 251 9.88 6.78 12.70
CA LEU A 251 9.97 7.99 11.89
C LEU A 251 11.19 7.99 10.95
N ALA A 252 12.33 7.45 11.41
CA ALA A 252 13.53 7.34 10.58
C ALA A 252 13.31 6.43 9.36
N HIS A 253 12.66 5.27 9.55
CA HIS A 253 12.34 4.35 8.46
C HIS A 253 11.29 4.95 7.51
N LEU A 254 10.30 5.68 8.05
CA LEU A 254 9.33 6.39 7.21
C LEU A 254 10.03 7.38 6.27
N ARG A 255 10.91 8.21 6.80
CA ARG A 255 11.67 9.20 6.00
C ARG A 255 12.50 8.52 4.92
N ASP A 256 13.10 7.39 5.22
CA ASP A 256 13.88 6.60 4.27
C ASP A 256 12.98 6.00 3.18
N ASN A 257 11.82 5.43 3.55
CA ASN A 257 10.84 4.90 2.60
C ASN A 257 10.29 6.02 1.68
N LEU A 258 10.00 7.21 2.21
CA LEU A 258 9.52 8.35 1.41
C LEU A 258 10.54 8.79 0.35
N LYS A 259 11.82 8.76 0.66
CA LYS A 259 12.90 9.05 -0.31
C LYS A 259 12.86 8.10 -1.52
N ALA A 260 12.46 6.84 -1.33
CA ALA A 260 12.30 5.90 -2.45
C ALA A 260 11.27 6.35 -3.49
N GLY A 261 10.28 7.14 -3.06
CA GLY A 261 9.24 7.70 -3.93
C GLY A 261 9.63 8.98 -4.65
N SER A 262 10.91 9.38 -4.65
CA SER A 262 11.39 10.60 -5.30
C SER A 262 12.60 10.32 -6.19
N GLY A 263 12.94 11.29 -7.06
CA GLY A 263 14.07 11.19 -7.97
C GLY A 263 13.88 10.14 -9.07
N ARG A 264 14.99 9.65 -9.60
CA ARG A 264 15.01 8.65 -10.70
C ARG A 264 14.56 7.28 -10.21
N LEU A 265 13.85 6.57 -11.08
CA LEU A 265 13.48 5.16 -10.87
C LEU A 265 14.25 4.26 -11.84
N PRO A 266 14.55 3.01 -11.45
CA PRO A 266 15.21 2.05 -12.33
C PRO A 266 14.26 1.68 -13.49
N ASP A 267 14.81 1.66 -14.71
CA ASP A 267 14.14 1.12 -15.87
C ASP A 267 14.12 -0.43 -15.87
N ALA A 268 13.55 -1.05 -16.89
CA ALA A 268 13.45 -2.49 -17.00
C ALA A 268 14.82 -3.21 -17.04
N ILE A 269 15.85 -2.59 -17.61
CA ILE A 269 17.21 -3.15 -17.66
C ILE A 269 17.83 -3.12 -16.27
N MET A 270 17.73 -1.96 -15.61
CA MET A 270 18.25 -1.79 -14.24
C MET A 270 17.51 -2.69 -13.25
N ARG A 271 16.19 -2.85 -13.36
CA ARG A 271 15.42 -3.79 -12.52
C ARG A 271 15.90 -5.23 -12.68
N ARG A 272 16.18 -5.69 -13.88
CA ARG A 272 16.79 -7.03 -14.10
C ARG A 272 18.15 -7.14 -13.41
N ARG A 273 18.98 -6.10 -13.52
CA ARG A 273 20.29 -6.04 -12.84
C ARG A 273 20.14 -6.10 -11.32
N MET A 274 19.15 -5.37 -10.76
CA MET A 274 18.83 -5.41 -9.33
C MET A 274 18.41 -6.82 -8.88
N ALA A 275 17.54 -7.49 -9.64
CA ALA A 275 17.09 -8.84 -9.34
C ALA A 275 18.26 -9.83 -9.36
N SER A 276 19.07 -9.83 -10.42
CA SER A 276 20.25 -10.70 -10.53
C SER A 276 21.27 -10.46 -9.41
N TYR A 277 21.44 -9.20 -9.01
CA TYR A 277 22.34 -8.87 -7.90
C TYR A 277 21.85 -9.47 -6.56
N ILE A 278 20.55 -9.31 -6.23
CA ILE A 278 19.97 -9.89 -5.00
C ILE A 278 19.98 -11.42 -5.04
N ASP A 279 19.79 -12.04 -6.21
CA ASP A 279 19.85 -13.50 -6.36
C ASP A 279 21.29 -14.05 -6.15
N SER A 280 22.32 -13.23 -6.32
CA SER A 280 23.72 -13.58 -6.13
C SER A 280 24.21 -13.42 -4.66
N LEU A 281 23.44 -12.82 -3.78
CA LEU A 281 23.80 -12.55 -2.38
C LEU A 281 23.44 -13.68 -1.43
#